data_b96a63e117513309f02cfdb15bd23653
#
_entry.id   b96a63e117513309f02cfdb15bd23653
#
_cell.length_a   1.000
_cell.length_b   1.000
_cell.length_c   1.000
_cell.angle_alpha   90.00
_cell.angle_beta   90.00
_cell.angle_gamma   90.00
#
_symmetry.space_group_name_H-M   'P 1'
#
loop_
_entity.id
_entity.type
_entity.pdbx_description
1 polymer ?
#
loop_
_entity_poly.entity_id
_entity_poly.type
_entity_poly.pdbx_seq_one_letter_code
_entity_poly.pdbx_strand_id
1 'polypeptide(L)' 'MTKEEALSLEKILKKIDKADETNCKKEEEYNSFCTNTREDWNEEQYQKLKREKILTEAAYLASLVELKAEVKNMLTQ' A
#
# COMPACT_ATOMS: atom_id res chain seq x y z
N MET A 1 -11.80 22.80 11.46
CA MET A 1 -11.52 22.16 10.14
C MET A 1 -12.47 22.72 9.09
N THR A 2 -11.94 23.17 7.98
CA THR A 2 -12.75 23.67 6.88
C THR A 2 -13.28 22.51 6.03
N LYS A 3 -14.30 22.79 5.21
CA LYS A 3 -14.86 21.80 4.28
C LYS A 3 -13.80 21.30 3.28
N GLU A 4 -12.93 22.21 2.82
CA GLU A 4 -11.85 21.87 1.89
C GLU A 4 -10.82 20.94 2.53
N GLU A 5 -10.47 21.19 3.78
CA GLU A 5 -9.57 20.33 4.54
C GLU A 5 -10.16 18.95 4.74
N ALA A 6 -11.46 18.87 5.05
CA ALA A 6 -12.15 17.60 5.23
C ALA A 6 -12.16 16.80 3.92
N LEU A 7 -12.38 17.46 2.78
CA LEU A 7 -12.37 16.80 1.47
C LEU A 7 -10.96 16.30 1.12
N SER A 8 -9.93 17.08 1.45
CA SER A 8 -8.54 16.70 1.22
C SER A 8 -8.19 15.44 2.02
N LEU A 9 -8.57 15.40 3.30
CA LEU A 9 -8.35 14.23 4.15
C LEU A 9 -9.10 13.00 3.63
N GLU A 10 -10.33 13.18 3.17
CA GLU A 10 -11.13 12.09 2.61
C GLU A 10 -10.45 11.47 1.41
N LYS A 11 -9.90 12.29 0.51
CA LYS A 11 -9.16 11.79 -0.66
C LYS A 11 -7.94 10.98 -0.27
N ILE A 12 -7.18 11.47 0.72
CA ILE A 12 -5.99 10.78 1.22
C ILE A 12 -6.37 9.44 1.85
N LEU A 13 -7.43 9.42 2.66
CA LEU A 13 -7.91 8.20 3.32
C LEU A 13 -8.35 7.15 2.30
N LYS A 14 -9.07 7.56 1.25
CA LYS A 14 -9.45 6.64 0.17
C LYS A 14 -8.25 6.07 -0.56
N LYS A 15 -7.23 6.90 -0.78
CA LYS A 15 -5.99 6.47 -1.41
C LYS A 15 -5.25 5.43 -0.54
N ILE A 16 -5.22 5.64 0.77
CA ILE A 16 -4.61 4.72 1.72
C ILE A 16 -5.37 3.38 1.73
N ASP A 17 -6.69 3.42 1.79
CA ASP A 17 -7.52 2.21 1.79
C ASP A 17 -7.27 1.37 0.53
N LYS A 18 -7.19 2.03 -0.62
CA LYS A 18 -6.93 1.36 -1.89
C LYS A 18 -5.53 0.77 -1.93
N ALA A 19 -4.54 1.50 -1.44
CA ALA A 19 -3.15 1.02 -1.39
C ALA A 19 -3.02 -0.16 -0.43
N ASP A 20 -3.70 -0.11 0.71
CA ASP A 20 -3.72 -1.20 1.69
C ASP A 20 -4.34 -2.46 1.10
N GLU A 21 -5.48 -2.33 0.43
CA GLU A 21 -6.15 -3.46 -0.23
C GLU A 21 -5.25 -4.10 -1.28
N THR A 22 -4.59 -3.30 -2.11
CA THR A 22 -3.67 -3.79 -3.13
C THR A 22 -2.48 -4.50 -2.49
N ASN A 23 -1.92 -3.92 -1.43
CA ASN A 23 -0.80 -4.53 -0.70
C ASN A 23 -1.19 -5.87 -0.08
N CYS A 24 -2.38 -5.97 0.53
CA CYS A 24 -2.87 -7.22 1.10
C CYS A 24 -3.04 -8.32 0.05
N LYS A 25 -3.58 -7.97 -1.12
CA LYS A 25 -3.74 -8.92 -2.22
C LYS A 25 -2.39 -9.44 -2.72
N LYS A 26 -1.41 -8.56 -2.86
CA LYS A 26 -0.07 -8.95 -3.31
C LYS A 26 0.64 -9.80 -2.27
N GLU A 27 0.47 -9.50 -1.01
CA GLU A 27 1.00 -10.31 0.08
C GLU A 27 0.40 -11.70 0.09
N GLU A 28 -0.91 -11.83 -0.11
CA GLU A 28 -1.59 -13.11 -0.21
C GLU A 28 -1.08 -13.92 -1.40
N GLU A 29 -0.92 -13.31 -2.56
CA GLU A 29 -0.39 -13.96 -3.76
C GLU A 29 1.03 -14.47 -3.52
N TYR A 30 1.88 -13.66 -2.88
CA TYR A 30 3.24 -14.03 -2.56
C TYR A 30 3.28 -15.20 -1.59
N ASN A 31 2.52 -15.14 -0.51
CA ASN A 31 2.47 -16.19 0.50
C ASN A 31 1.93 -17.49 -0.07
N SER A 32 0.90 -17.42 -0.89
CA SER A 32 0.30 -18.59 -1.56
C SER A 32 1.31 -19.24 -2.49
N PHE A 33 2.05 -18.45 -3.26
CA PHE A 33 3.10 -18.97 -4.13
C PHE A 33 4.18 -19.70 -3.32
N CYS A 34 4.68 -19.08 -2.26
CA CYS A 34 5.73 -19.67 -1.42
C CYS A 34 5.28 -20.94 -0.72
N THR A 35 3.99 -21.06 -0.40
CA THR A 35 3.46 -22.22 0.32
C THR A 35 3.15 -23.39 -0.61
N ASN A 36 2.64 -23.11 -1.83
CA ASN A 36 2.04 -24.12 -2.70
C ASN A 36 2.93 -24.65 -3.83
N THR A 37 4.10 -24.08 -4.04
CA THR A 37 4.95 -24.40 -5.18
C THR A 37 6.22 -25.16 -4.84
N ARG A 38 6.08 -26.29 -4.14
CA ARG A 38 7.26 -27.08 -3.74
C ARG A 38 7.93 -27.80 -4.90
N GLU A 39 7.14 -28.27 -5.87
CA GLU A 39 7.64 -29.05 -7.01
C GLU A 39 7.87 -28.21 -8.27
N ASP A 40 7.08 -27.16 -8.44
CA ASP A 40 7.11 -26.31 -9.63
C ASP A 40 7.64 -24.91 -9.32
N TRP A 41 8.70 -24.84 -8.52
CA TRP A 41 9.28 -23.56 -8.17
C TRP A 41 9.82 -22.83 -9.39
N ASN A 42 9.30 -21.62 -9.63
CA ASN A 42 9.75 -20.75 -10.70
C ASN A 42 10.37 -19.49 -10.12
N GLU A 43 11.68 -19.37 -10.27
CA GLU A 43 12.44 -18.25 -9.70
C GLU A 43 12.03 -16.91 -10.29
N GLU A 44 11.72 -16.85 -11.59
CA GLU A 44 11.26 -15.62 -12.21
C GLU A 44 9.94 -15.15 -11.61
N GLN A 45 9.00 -16.07 -11.42
CA GLN A 45 7.71 -15.77 -10.82
C GLN A 45 7.88 -15.33 -9.38
N TYR A 46 8.75 -15.98 -8.63
CA TYR A 46 9.06 -15.60 -7.25
C TYR A 46 9.62 -14.17 -7.17
N GLN A 47 10.59 -13.85 -8.01
CA GLN A 47 11.20 -12.51 -8.04
C GLN A 47 10.19 -11.45 -8.45
N LYS A 48 9.31 -11.77 -9.40
CA LYS A 48 8.25 -10.86 -9.83
C LYS A 48 7.28 -10.55 -8.69
N LEU A 49 6.78 -11.58 -8.02
CA LEU A 49 5.84 -11.42 -6.90
C LEU A 49 6.48 -10.66 -5.73
N LYS A 50 7.73 -10.97 -5.43
CA LYS A 50 8.48 -10.28 -4.38
C LYS A 50 8.62 -8.80 -4.69
N ARG A 51 8.95 -8.46 -5.95
CA ARG A 51 9.10 -7.09 -6.41
C ARG A 51 7.78 -6.34 -6.32
N GLU A 52 6.69 -6.95 -6.80
CA GLU A 52 5.37 -6.35 -6.74
C GLU A 52 4.92 -6.10 -5.30
N LYS A 53 5.18 -7.06 -4.40
CA LYS A 53 4.89 -6.92 -2.98
C LYS A 53 5.62 -5.72 -2.37
N ILE A 54 6.91 -5.57 -2.66
CA ILE A 54 7.72 -4.45 -2.16
C ILE A 54 7.19 -3.12 -2.69
N LEU A 55 6.84 -3.06 -3.99
CA LEU A 55 6.31 -1.84 -4.60
C LEU A 55 4.96 -1.43 -4.01
N THR A 56 4.06 -2.37 -3.77
CA THR A 56 2.76 -2.06 -3.16
C THR A 56 2.89 -1.65 -1.71
N GLU A 57 3.82 -2.24 -0.98
CA GLU A 57 4.12 -1.84 0.40
C GLU A 57 4.68 -0.42 0.44
N ALA A 58 5.62 -0.09 -0.46
CA ALA A 58 6.20 1.24 -0.55
C ALA A 58 5.13 2.29 -0.88
N ALA A 59 4.21 1.98 -1.79
CA ALA A 59 3.10 2.88 -2.13
C ALA A 59 2.18 3.11 -0.92
N TYR A 60 1.89 2.08 -0.14
CA TYR A 60 1.10 2.19 1.07
C TYR A 60 1.79 3.09 2.10
N LEU A 61 3.07 2.88 2.35
CA LEU A 61 3.85 3.69 3.30
C LEU A 61 3.94 5.15 2.85
N ALA A 62 4.10 5.40 1.54
CA ALA A 62 4.11 6.75 0.99
C ALA A 62 2.78 7.46 1.23
N SER A 63 1.66 6.75 1.12
CA SER A 63 0.33 7.29 1.40
C SER A 63 0.18 7.70 2.87
N LEU A 64 0.75 6.90 3.79
CA LEU A 64 0.73 7.23 5.22
C LEU A 64 1.57 8.49 5.52
N VAL A 65 2.71 8.64 4.86
CA VAL A 65 3.56 9.84 5.00
C VAL A 65 2.81 11.07 4.51
N GLU A 66 2.10 10.96 3.39
CA GLU A 66 1.28 12.04 2.83
C GLU A 66 0.19 12.48 3.83
N LEU A 67 -0.50 11.50 4.44
CA LEU A 67 -1.51 11.79 5.47
C LEU A 67 -0.89 12.52 6.66
N LYS A 68 0.23 12.05 7.14
CA LYS A 68 0.94 12.64 8.27
C LYS A 68 1.32 14.10 7.99
N ALA A 69 1.82 14.37 6.78
CA ALA A 69 2.20 15.72 6.37
C ALA A 69 0.99 16.64 6.31
N GLU A 70 -0.13 16.17 5.78
CA GLU A 70 -1.36 16.95 5.66
C GLU A 70 -1.94 17.29 7.04
N VAL A 71 -2.00 16.31 7.95
CA VAL A 71 -2.46 16.55 9.32
C VAL A 71 -1.56 17.56 10.03
N LYS A 72 -0.25 17.43 9.85
CA LYS A 72 0.72 18.36 10.46
C LYS A 72 0.53 19.78 9.94
N ASN A 73 0.27 19.95 8.64
CA ASN A 73 -0.01 21.25 8.04
C ASN A 73 -1.27 21.88 8.63
N MET A 74 -2.32 21.10 8.85
CA MET A 74 -3.56 21.57 9.45
C MET A 74 -3.35 22.03 10.90
N LEU A 75 -2.52 21.32 11.66
CA LEU A 75 -2.25 21.63 13.05
C LEU A 75 -1.39 22.90 13.22
N THR A 76 -0.60 23.26 12.20
CA THR A 76 0.29 24.42 12.24
C THR A 76 -0.35 25.71 11.68
N GLN A 77 -1.55 25.62 11.16
CA GLN A 77 -2.32 26.80 10.70
C GLN A 77 -3.12 27.45 11.85
#